data_2b09393418575d005403286ede5221bb
#
_entry.id   2b09393418575d005403286ede5221bb
#
_cell.length_a   1.000
_cell.length_b   1.000
_cell.length_c   1.000
_cell.angle_alpha   90.00
_cell.angle_beta   90.00
_cell.angle_gamma   90.00
#
_symmetry.space_group_name_H-M   'P 1'
#
loop_
_entity.id
_entity.type
_entity.pdbx_description
1 polymer ?
#
loop_
_entity_poly.entity_id
_entity_poly.type
_entity_poly.pdbx_seq_one_letter_code
_entity_poly.pdbx_strand_id
1 'polypeptide(L)'
;MRVRNRADARERLENSPVVFLQPKDNKGKWKEIFGNDNPIHLEIGSGKGKFIHTLAERHPEINFIAMEAQPTVLTFLLDKVEETHRENLKLISGNAEDLLEYFAEGEVDQLYLNFSDPWPKTRHEKRRLTFHTFLARYETILNGNKT
;
A
#
# COMPACT_ATOMS: atom_id res chain seq x y z
N MET A 1 21.67 4.21 4.46
CA MET A 1 21.92 2.75 4.51
C MET A 1 21.52 2.10 3.21
N ARG A 2 22.39 1.27 2.72
CA ARG A 2 22.14 0.58 1.46
C ARG A 2 21.15 -0.56 1.65
N VAL A 3 20.09 -0.55 0.86
CA VAL A 3 19.11 -1.64 0.89
C VAL A 3 19.68 -2.82 0.12
N ARG A 4 19.70 -3.97 0.74
CA ARG A 4 20.15 -5.22 0.11
C ARG A 4 18.98 -6.18 0.08
N ASN A 5 19.00 -7.11 -0.88
CA ASN A 5 18.04 -8.19 -0.88
C ASN A 5 18.24 -9.02 0.39
N ARG A 6 17.17 -9.24 1.10
CA ARG A 6 17.17 -10.12 2.25
C ARG A 6 16.79 -11.50 1.76
N ALA A 7 17.62 -12.49 2.02
CA ALA A 7 17.37 -13.85 1.55
C ALA A 7 16.05 -14.42 2.05
N ASP A 8 15.61 -13.95 3.21
CA ASP A 8 14.39 -14.42 3.86
C ASP A 8 13.19 -13.49 3.66
N ALA A 9 13.31 -12.46 2.81
CA ALA A 9 12.26 -11.47 2.65
C ALA A 9 10.90 -12.09 2.29
N ARG A 10 10.89 -12.93 1.27
CA ARG A 10 9.64 -13.56 0.82
C ARG A 10 9.05 -14.44 1.92
N GLU A 11 9.88 -15.23 2.55
CA GLU A 11 9.43 -16.11 3.63
C GLU A 11 8.83 -15.30 4.79
N ARG A 12 9.49 -14.23 5.19
CA ARG A 12 8.96 -13.36 6.24
C ARG A 12 7.60 -12.79 5.88
N LEU A 13 7.45 -12.33 4.63
CA LEU A 13 6.18 -11.77 4.18
C LEU A 13 5.10 -12.85 4.14
N GLU A 14 5.43 -14.04 3.67
CA GLU A 14 4.48 -15.15 3.60
C GLU A 14 3.99 -15.59 4.98
N ASN A 15 4.82 -15.46 5.99
CA ASN A 15 4.50 -15.94 7.34
C ASN A 15 3.82 -14.88 8.21
N SER A 16 3.65 -13.66 7.71
CA SER A 16 3.06 -12.61 8.51
C SER A 16 1.55 -12.46 8.27
N PRO A 17 0.74 -12.39 9.34
CA PRO A 17 -0.70 -12.23 9.19
C PRO A 17 -1.10 -10.82 8.75
N VAL A 18 -0.20 -9.85 8.78
CA VAL A 18 -0.52 -8.47 8.37
C VAL A 18 -0.12 -8.17 6.93
N VAL A 19 0.54 -9.12 6.25
CA VAL A 19 0.98 -8.96 4.87
C VAL A 19 0.08 -9.75 3.93
N PHE A 20 -0.36 -9.09 2.87
CA PHE A 20 -1.24 -9.69 1.86
C PHE A 20 -0.48 -9.82 0.55
N LEU A 21 -0.12 -11.05 0.19
CA LEU A 21 0.61 -11.37 -1.04
C LEU A 21 -0.32 -11.65 -2.20
N GLN A 22 -1.59 -11.96 -1.90
CA GLN A 22 -2.63 -12.18 -2.90
C GLN A 22 -3.80 -11.25 -2.61
N PRO A 23 -3.57 -9.92 -2.68
CA PRO A 23 -4.62 -8.97 -2.27
C PRO A 23 -5.88 -9.01 -3.13
N LYS A 24 -5.81 -9.62 -4.31
CA LYS A 24 -7.00 -9.81 -5.14
C LYS A 24 -8.07 -10.64 -4.45
N ASP A 25 -7.66 -11.51 -3.53
CA ASP A 25 -8.60 -12.33 -2.77
C ASP A 25 -9.33 -11.51 -1.71
N ASN A 26 -8.90 -10.29 -1.48
CA ASN A 26 -9.40 -9.43 -0.41
C ASN A 26 -10.22 -8.26 -0.95
N LYS A 27 -10.39 -8.17 -2.26
CA LYS A 27 -11.13 -7.08 -2.89
C LYS A 27 -12.53 -6.98 -2.30
N GLY A 28 -12.88 -5.77 -1.86
CA GLY A 28 -14.19 -5.51 -1.26
C GLY A 28 -14.33 -5.96 0.18
N LYS A 29 -13.27 -6.53 0.77
CA LYS A 29 -13.33 -7.12 2.11
C LYS A 29 -12.39 -6.44 3.11
N TRP A 30 -11.81 -5.31 2.74
CA TRP A 30 -10.78 -4.69 3.59
C TRP A 30 -11.32 -4.25 4.95
N LYS A 31 -12.57 -3.76 5.02
CA LYS A 31 -13.17 -3.40 6.32
C LYS A 31 -13.37 -4.62 7.20
N GLU A 32 -13.76 -5.74 6.60
CA GLU A 32 -13.88 -7.00 7.34
C GLU A 32 -12.53 -7.44 7.89
N ILE A 33 -11.48 -7.28 7.08
CA ILE A 33 -10.11 -7.64 7.47
C ILE A 33 -9.64 -6.81 8.66
N PHE A 34 -9.94 -5.51 8.65
CA PHE A 34 -9.61 -4.64 9.79
C PHE A 34 -10.55 -4.87 10.97
N GLY A 35 -11.75 -5.39 10.72
CA GLY A 35 -12.74 -5.66 11.76
C GLY A 35 -13.51 -4.44 12.23
N ASN A 36 -13.58 -3.38 11.42
CA ASN A 36 -14.31 -2.16 11.76
C ASN A 36 -14.68 -1.39 10.49
N ASP A 37 -15.43 -0.30 10.65
CA ASP A 37 -15.87 0.55 9.55
C ASP A 37 -15.08 1.85 9.43
N ASN A 38 -13.91 1.92 10.03
CA ASN A 38 -13.09 3.13 9.95
C ASN A 38 -12.67 3.41 8.50
N PRO A 39 -12.41 4.67 8.15
CA PRO A 39 -11.95 5.01 6.81
C PRO A 39 -10.67 4.24 6.45
N ILE A 40 -10.53 3.92 5.17
CA ILE A 40 -9.35 3.23 4.66
C ILE A 40 -8.48 4.20 3.89
N HIS A 41 -7.25 4.37 4.33
CA HIS A 41 -6.25 5.20 3.67
C HIS A 41 -5.16 4.29 3.11
N LEU A 42 -4.83 4.49 1.84
CA LEU A 42 -3.85 3.66 1.13
C LEU A 42 -2.65 4.50 0.69
N GLU A 43 -1.45 4.02 0.99
CA GLU A 43 -0.24 4.60 0.40
C GLU A 43 0.32 3.65 -0.65
N ILE A 44 0.58 4.17 -1.85
CA ILE A 44 1.19 3.43 -2.94
C ILE A 44 2.66 3.83 -3.02
N GLY A 45 3.54 2.83 -3.01
CA GLY A 45 4.98 3.07 -2.99
C GLY A 45 5.46 3.45 -1.60
N SER A 46 5.05 2.67 -0.60
CA SER A 46 5.33 3.01 0.80
C SER A 46 6.82 3.03 1.16
N GLY A 47 7.65 2.37 0.36
CA GLY A 47 9.07 2.27 0.68
C GLY A 47 9.27 1.61 2.02
N LYS A 48 10.15 2.19 2.85
CA LYS A 48 10.41 1.64 4.19
C LYS A 48 9.31 1.99 5.19
N GLY A 49 8.30 2.73 4.76
CA GLY A 49 7.07 2.92 5.52
C GLY A 49 7.10 3.95 6.64
N LYS A 50 8.11 4.81 6.69
CA LYS A 50 8.21 5.81 7.75
C LYS A 50 6.98 6.72 7.79
N PHE A 51 6.53 7.18 6.63
CA PHE A 51 5.39 8.09 6.53
C PHE A 51 4.11 7.42 7.02
N ILE A 52 3.77 6.28 6.46
CA ILE A 52 2.50 5.64 6.77
C ILE A 52 2.48 5.06 8.19
N HIS A 53 3.61 4.59 8.68
CA HIS A 53 3.70 4.10 10.05
C HIS A 53 3.44 5.23 11.04
N THR A 54 4.01 6.41 10.77
CA THR A 54 3.79 7.59 11.61
C THR A 54 2.32 8.00 11.58
N LEU A 55 1.69 7.99 10.41
CA LEU A 55 0.27 8.30 10.30
C LEU A 55 -0.58 7.30 11.09
N ALA A 56 -0.28 6.03 10.98
CA ALA A 56 -1.04 5.01 11.69
C ALA A 56 -0.93 5.18 13.21
N GLU A 57 0.24 5.58 13.69
CA GLU A 57 0.45 5.85 15.10
C GLU A 57 -0.39 7.02 15.59
N ARG A 58 -0.48 8.07 14.78
CA ARG A 58 -1.18 9.29 15.15
C ARG A 58 -2.70 9.20 14.98
N HIS A 59 -3.16 8.27 14.14
CA HIS A 59 -4.57 8.17 13.77
C HIS A 59 -5.09 6.75 13.94
N PRO A 60 -5.24 6.28 15.19
CA PRO A 60 -5.75 4.93 15.42
C PRO A 60 -7.19 4.73 14.93
N GLU A 61 -7.91 5.82 14.68
CA GLU A 61 -9.29 5.78 14.19
C GLU A 61 -9.36 5.56 12.67
N ILE A 62 -8.21 5.44 11.99
CA ILE A 62 -8.14 5.24 10.55
C ILE A 62 -7.43 3.92 10.26
N ASN A 63 -7.92 3.19 9.26
CA ASN A 63 -7.28 1.97 8.79
C ASN A 63 -6.32 2.32 7.66
N PHE A 64 -5.05 1.94 7.82
CA PHE A 64 -4.03 2.24 6.81
C PHE A 64 -3.58 0.98 6.10
N ILE A 65 -3.38 1.10 4.79
CA ILE A 65 -2.80 0.03 3.97
C ILE A 65 -1.58 0.60 3.25
N ALA A 66 -0.44 -0.07 3.41
CA ALA A 66 0.79 0.29 2.72
C ALA A 66 1.05 -0.71 1.61
N MET A 67 1.23 -0.21 0.38
CA MET A 67 1.53 -1.07 -0.76
C MET A 67 2.93 -0.78 -1.28
N GLU A 68 3.72 -1.82 -1.42
CA GLU A 68 5.08 -1.73 -1.93
C GLU A 68 5.35 -2.91 -2.84
N ALA A 69 5.95 -2.64 -4.01
CA ALA A 69 6.21 -3.68 -5.00
C ALA A 69 7.45 -4.51 -4.68
N GLN A 70 8.41 -3.94 -3.96
CA GLN A 70 9.67 -4.62 -3.67
C GLN A 70 9.61 -5.34 -2.33
N PRO A 71 9.65 -6.69 -2.33
CA PRO A 71 9.52 -7.46 -1.09
C PRO A 71 10.55 -7.10 -0.03
N THR A 72 11.81 -6.94 -0.40
CA THR A 72 12.86 -6.60 0.55
C THR A 72 12.57 -5.27 1.24
N VAL A 73 12.13 -4.27 0.47
CA VAL A 73 11.81 -2.95 1.02
C VAL A 73 10.64 -3.05 1.99
N LEU A 74 9.63 -3.84 1.63
CA LEU A 74 8.45 -4.01 2.48
C LEU A 74 8.77 -4.63 3.83
N THR A 75 9.81 -5.47 3.91
CA THR A 75 10.19 -6.08 5.20
C THR A 75 10.65 -5.05 6.23
N PHE A 76 11.17 -3.90 5.80
CA PHE A 76 11.55 -2.85 6.74
C PHE A 76 10.32 -2.29 7.45
N LEU A 77 9.22 -2.12 6.72
CA LEU A 77 7.97 -1.68 7.34
C LEU A 77 7.38 -2.78 8.21
N LEU A 78 7.46 -4.03 7.75
CA LEU A 78 6.98 -5.16 8.54
C LEU A 78 7.67 -5.22 9.90
N ASP A 79 9.00 -4.98 9.94
CA ASP A 79 9.73 -4.94 11.20
C ASP A 79 9.12 -3.93 12.17
N LYS A 80 8.79 -2.74 11.68
CA LYS A 80 8.18 -1.69 12.50
C LYS A 80 6.79 -2.07 12.99
N VAL A 81 5.99 -2.69 12.13
CA VAL A 81 4.64 -3.11 12.49
C VAL A 81 4.68 -4.19 13.56
N GLU A 82 5.58 -5.15 13.43
CA GLU A 82 5.72 -6.22 14.40
C GLU A 82 6.23 -5.70 15.75
N GLU A 83 7.20 -4.77 15.70
CA GLU A 83 7.78 -4.19 16.91
C GLU A 83 6.75 -3.39 17.70
N THR A 84 5.89 -2.65 17.01
CA THR A 84 4.91 -1.75 17.66
C THR A 84 3.54 -2.38 17.82
N HIS A 85 3.31 -3.56 17.26
CA HIS A 85 2.00 -4.22 17.26
C HIS A 85 0.90 -3.30 16.70
N ARG A 86 1.18 -2.67 15.56
CA ARG A 86 0.29 -1.66 14.97
C ARG A 86 -0.91 -2.34 14.29
N GLU A 87 -2.07 -2.31 14.94
CA GLU A 87 -3.25 -3.02 14.45
C GLU A 87 -3.95 -2.35 13.27
N ASN A 88 -3.83 -1.03 13.15
CA ASN A 88 -4.50 -0.29 12.07
C ASN A 88 -3.64 -0.11 10.82
N LEU A 89 -2.67 -0.99 10.62
CA LEU A 89 -1.79 -0.95 9.45
C LEU A 89 -1.62 -2.35 8.88
N LYS A 90 -2.03 -2.52 7.63
CA LYS A 90 -1.84 -3.76 6.87
C LYS A 90 -0.94 -3.48 5.68
N LEU A 91 -0.27 -4.51 5.19
CA LEU A 91 0.72 -4.37 4.12
C LEU A 91 0.31 -5.20 2.90
N ILE A 92 0.48 -4.62 1.72
CA ILE A 92 0.27 -5.34 0.47
C ILE A 92 1.60 -5.39 -0.29
N SER A 93 2.00 -6.58 -0.70
CA SER A 93 3.08 -6.75 -1.66
C SER A 93 2.43 -6.81 -3.04
N GLY A 94 2.53 -5.72 -3.80
CA GLY A 94 1.83 -5.65 -5.07
C GLY A 94 2.15 -4.39 -5.85
N ASN A 95 1.57 -4.31 -7.04
CA ASN A 95 1.82 -3.25 -8.00
C ASN A 95 0.59 -2.38 -8.22
N ALA A 96 0.84 -1.08 -8.41
CA ALA A 96 -0.23 -0.13 -8.69
C ALA A 96 -1.02 -0.47 -9.97
N GLU A 97 -0.43 -1.20 -10.89
CA GLU A 97 -1.10 -1.65 -12.10
C GLU A 97 -2.30 -2.54 -11.81
N ASP A 98 -2.29 -3.22 -10.67
CA ASP A 98 -3.31 -4.19 -10.31
C ASP A 98 -4.31 -3.65 -9.28
N LEU A 99 -4.35 -2.33 -9.08
CA LEU A 99 -5.21 -1.73 -8.06
C LEU A 99 -6.68 -2.14 -8.16
N LEU A 100 -7.19 -2.23 -9.39
CA LEU A 100 -8.61 -2.59 -9.59
C LEU A 100 -8.89 -4.04 -9.22
N GLU A 101 -7.86 -4.85 -9.12
CA GLU A 101 -8.00 -6.23 -8.66
C GLU A 101 -7.89 -6.35 -7.14
N TYR A 102 -7.29 -5.33 -6.50
CA TYR A 102 -7.08 -5.34 -5.05
C TYR A 102 -8.19 -4.63 -4.30
N PHE A 103 -8.81 -3.62 -4.91
CA PHE A 103 -9.82 -2.79 -4.25
C PHE A 103 -11.07 -2.66 -5.09
N ALA A 104 -12.21 -2.71 -4.42
CA ALA A 104 -13.49 -2.47 -5.06
C ALA A 104 -13.68 -0.98 -5.31
N GLU A 105 -14.64 -0.65 -6.16
CA GLU A 105 -15.00 0.73 -6.44
C GLU A 105 -15.38 1.43 -5.14
N GLY A 106 -14.74 2.57 -4.89
CA GLY A 106 -15.04 3.40 -3.73
C GLY A 106 -14.58 2.83 -2.39
N GLU A 107 -13.75 1.79 -2.39
CA GLU A 107 -13.33 1.14 -1.15
C GLU A 107 -12.31 1.95 -0.36
N VAL A 108 -11.54 2.79 -1.03
CA VAL A 108 -10.47 3.58 -0.41
C VAL A 108 -10.95 5.02 -0.21
N ASP A 109 -10.75 5.57 1.00
CA ASP A 109 -11.21 6.92 1.32
C ASP A 109 -10.15 7.99 1.07
N GLN A 110 -8.87 7.64 1.15
CA GLN A 110 -7.77 8.57 0.95
C GLN A 110 -6.60 7.84 0.33
N LEU A 111 -5.93 8.50 -0.61
CA LEU A 111 -4.79 7.91 -1.30
C LEU A 111 -3.56 8.79 -1.13
N TYR A 112 -2.43 8.17 -0.78
CA TYR A 112 -1.14 8.84 -0.73
C TYR A 112 -0.23 8.20 -1.78
N LEU A 113 0.36 9.03 -2.62
CA LEU A 113 1.25 8.57 -3.68
C LEU A 113 2.67 9.01 -3.37
N ASN A 114 3.58 8.05 -3.32
CA ASN A 114 4.99 8.34 -3.08
C ASN A 114 5.80 7.93 -4.30
N PHE A 115 6.22 8.91 -5.08
CA PHE A 115 7.07 8.71 -6.25
C PHE A 115 8.49 9.14 -5.89
N SER A 116 9.16 8.32 -5.10
CA SER A 116 10.48 8.65 -4.59
C SER A 116 11.59 8.59 -5.64
N ASP A 117 11.38 7.88 -6.73
CA ASP A 117 12.39 7.74 -7.77
C ASP A 117 12.14 8.70 -8.92
N PRO A 118 13.10 9.58 -9.24
CA PRO A 118 12.95 10.45 -10.41
C PRO A 118 12.97 9.59 -11.67
N TRP A 119 12.01 9.84 -12.56
CA TRP A 119 11.93 9.12 -13.82
C TRP A 119 12.92 9.71 -14.82
N PRO A 120 13.74 8.88 -15.49
CA PRO A 120 14.62 9.37 -16.53
C PRO A 120 13.82 10.04 -17.65
N LYS A 121 14.38 11.10 -18.25
CA LYS A 121 13.72 11.84 -19.32
C LYS A 121 13.22 10.92 -20.44
N THR A 122 14.03 9.94 -20.80
CA THR A 122 13.67 9.02 -21.88
C THR A 122 12.45 8.16 -21.58
N ARG A 123 12.08 8.05 -20.32
CA ARG A 123 10.94 7.26 -19.89
C ARG A 123 9.73 8.13 -19.54
N HIS A 124 9.89 9.44 -19.49
CA HIS A 124 8.81 10.33 -19.06
C HIS A 124 7.59 10.23 -19.95
N GLU A 125 7.77 10.17 -21.26
CA GLU A 125 6.62 10.10 -22.16
C GLU A 125 5.81 8.83 -21.97
N LYS A 126 6.48 7.68 -21.87
CA LYS A 126 5.79 6.43 -21.59
C LYS A 126 5.08 6.46 -20.26
N ARG A 127 5.74 7.01 -19.26
CA ARG A 127 5.13 7.07 -17.93
C ARG A 127 3.99 8.08 -17.86
N ARG A 128 4.02 9.14 -18.65
CA ARG A 128 2.90 10.05 -18.72
C ARG A 128 1.66 9.39 -19.29
N LEU A 129 1.83 8.56 -20.32
CA LEU A 129 0.71 7.83 -20.90
C LEU A 129 0.13 6.85 -19.88
N THR A 130 0.99 6.11 -19.19
CA THR A 130 0.56 5.22 -18.13
C THR A 130 0.03 5.96 -16.91
N PHE A 131 0.51 7.17 -16.66
CA PHE A 131 0.04 7.98 -15.54
C PHE A 131 -1.45 8.28 -15.65
N HIS A 132 -1.92 8.63 -16.83
CA HIS A 132 -3.35 8.86 -17.03
C HIS A 132 -4.17 7.60 -16.76
N THR A 133 -3.64 6.44 -17.13
CA THR A 133 -4.29 5.17 -16.82
C THR A 133 -4.33 4.92 -15.31
N PHE A 134 -3.26 5.24 -14.61
CA PHE A 134 -3.23 5.11 -13.15
C PHE A 134 -4.21 6.05 -12.47
N LEU A 135 -4.32 7.29 -12.96
CA LEU A 135 -5.29 8.24 -12.38
C LEU A 135 -6.71 7.70 -12.48
N ALA A 136 -7.06 7.07 -13.60
CA ALA A 136 -8.38 6.46 -13.73
C ALA A 136 -8.59 5.34 -12.70
N ARG A 137 -7.56 4.54 -12.45
CA ARG A 137 -7.62 3.48 -11.43
C ARG A 137 -7.80 4.09 -10.05
N TYR A 138 -7.06 5.16 -9.74
CA TYR A 138 -7.17 5.83 -8.44
C TYR A 138 -8.58 6.37 -8.22
N GLU A 139 -9.15 7.02 -9.23
CA GLU A 139 -10.50 7.54 -9.14
C GLU A 139 -11.53 6.43 -8.90
N THR A 140 -11.33 5.28 -9.54
CA THR A 140 -12.26 4.15 -9.41
C THR A 140 -12.28 3.63 -7.97
N ILE A 141 -11.13 3.47 -7.35
CA ILE A 141 -11.07 2.89 -6.00
C ILE A 141 -11.40 3.90 -4.90
N LEU A 142 -11.28 5.20 -5.20
CA LEU A 142 -11.56 6.23 -4.20
C LEU A 142 -13.06 6.39 -4.01
N ASN A 143 -13.45 6.65 -2.75
CA ASN A 143 -14.82 6.94 -2.42
C ASN A 143 -15.19 8.29 -3.02
N GLY A 144 -16.17 8.30 -3.94
CA GLY A 144 -16.56 9.49 -4.69
C GLY A 144 -17.10 10.63 -3.84
N ASN A 145 -17.42 10.38 -2.58
CA ASN A 145 -17.88 11.42 -1.66
C ASN A 145 -16.72 12.15 -0.99
N LYS A 146 -15.50 11.76 -1.30
CA LYS A 146 -14.28 12.36 -0.75
C LYS A 146 -13.55 13.12 -1.85
N THR A 147 -13.70 14.37 -1.88
CA THR A 147 -13.00 15.21 -2.85
C THR A 147 -11.87 15.96 -2.17
#